data_83eb07c1d257ac845469c2e44f063a38
#
_entry.id   83eb07c1d257ac845469c2e44f063a38
#
_cell.length_a   1.000
_cell.length_b   1.000
_cell.length_c   1.000
_cell.angle_alpha   90.00
_cell.angle_beta   90.00
_cell.angle_gamma   90.00
#
_symmetry.space_group_name_H-M   'P 1'
#
loop_
_entity.id
_entity.type
_entity.pdbx_description
1 polymer ?
#
loop_
_entity_poly.entity_id
_entity_poly.type
_entity_poly.pdbx_seq_one_letter_code
_entity_poly.pdbx_strand_id
1 'polypeptide(L)'
;MYKKIISLMLSIILIFCVSVVAYAETPAITPEILEQTESDVMPCFEYTSTTGTSLNISTNGTATCLATLNGYSGTTTKIIIKMTLQKKTLLWWSTEESWSATINSWYGGLSKTASIDSGTYRVKVKFTVYSGSNSEEITTYSQEKKY
;
A
#
# COMPACT_ATOMS: atom_id res chain seq x y z
N MET A 1 7.87 48.41 -26.47
CA MET A 1 8.54 47.39 -25.69
C MET A 1 8.11 45.97 -26.09
N TYR A 2 6.85 45.67 -26.32
CA TYR A 2 6.33 44.35 -26.69
C TYR A 2 6.91 43.74 -28.00
N LYS A 3 7.15 44.55 -29.03
CA LYS A 3 7.67 44.05 -30.31
C LYS A 3 9.06 43.39 -30.21
N LYS A 4 9.91 43.86 -29.28
CA LYS A 4 11.24 43.26 -29.05
C LYS A 4 11.18 41.93 -28.29
N ILE A 5 10.19 41.77 -27.41
CA ILE A 5 9.98 40.54 -26.63
C ILE A 5 9.43 39.43 -27.53
N ILE A 6 8.51 39.78 -28.44
CA ILE A 6 7.94 38.84 -29.41
C ILE A 6 8.98 38.33 -30.39
N SER A 7 9.90 39.21 -30.83
CA SER A 7 11.03 38.85 -31.72
C SER A 7 12.01 37.90 -31.01
N LEU A 8 12.27 38.10 -29.73
CA LEU A 8 13.16 37.23 -28.94
C LEU A 8 12.53 35.83 -28.71
N MET A 9 11.22 35.76 -28.45
CA MET A 9 10.52 34.51 -28.28
C MET A 9 10.43 33.72 -29.59
N LEU A 10 10.21 34.36 -30.72
CA LEU A 10 10.18 33.71 -32.04
C LEU A 10 11.56 33.15 -32.43
N SER A 11 12.65 33.79 -32.03
CA SER A 11 14.01 33.31 -32.27
C SER A 11 14.36 32.06 -31.47
N ILE A 12 13.82 31.91 -30.25
CA ILE A 12 14.05 30.74 -29.41
C ILE A 12 13.32 29.50 -29.94
N ILE A 13 12.14 29.69 -30.55
CA ILE A 13 11.35 28.59 -31.11
C ILE A 13 12.01 28.01 -32.39
N LEU A 14 12.74 28.79 -33.14
CA LEU A 14 13.39 28.36 -34.40
C LEU A 14 14.67 27.51 -34.14
N ILE A 15 15.26 27.56 -32.96
CA ILE A 15 16.50 26.83 -32.63
C ILE A 15 16.17 25.37 -32.21
N PHE A 16 14.91 25.05 -31.88
CA PHE A 16 14.53 23.71 -31.42
C PHE A 16 14.10 22.73 -32.55
N CYS A 17 14.11 23.15 -33.82
CA CYS A 17 13.56 22.35 -34.93
C CYS A 17 14.61 21.70 -35.84
N VAL A 18 15.87 21.56 -35.45
CA VAL A 18 16.84 20.83 -36.30
C VAL A 18 17.68 19.84 -35.48
N SER A 19 17.09 18.68 -35.23
CA SER A 19 17.85 17.44 -35.04
C SER A 19 16.98 16.24 -35.33
N VAL A 20 16.61 16.05 -36.62
CA VAL A 20 16.19 14.74 -37.10
C VAL A 20 17.47 13.97 -37.39
N VAL A 21 17.90 13.17 -36.43
CA VAL A 21 18.93 12.16 -36.66
C VAL A 21 18.26 11.00 -37.38
N ALA A 22 18.60 10.79 -38.65
CA ALA A 22 18.23 9.59 -39.38
C ALA A 22 18.98 8.41 -38.76
N TYR A 23 18.27 7.56 -38.05
CA TYR A 23 18.78 6.24 -37.65
C TYR A 23 18.64 5.28 -38.83
N ALA A 24 19.79 4.79 -39.32
CA ALA A 24 19.84 3.69 -40.22
C ALA A 24 19.25 2.44 -39.55
N GLU A 25 18.29 1.81 -40.20
CA GLU A 25 17.70 0.55 -39.74
C GLU A 25 18.78 -0.54 -39.74
N THR A 26 19.21 -0.95 -38.56
CA THR A 26 19.87 -2.25 -38.35
C THR A 26 18.78 -3.32 -38.26
N PRO A 27 18.92 -4.48 -38.91
CA PRO A 27 17.91 -5.52 -38.86
C PRO A 27 17.67 -5.94 -37.41
N ALA A 28 16.39 -5.89 -37.03
CA ALA A 28 15.92 -6.24 -35.71
C ALA A 28 16.25 -7.71 -35.41
N ILE A 29 17.20 -7.92 -34.51
CA ILE A 29 17.20 -9.09 -33.66
C ILE A 29 16.09 -8.84 -32.67
N THR A 30 14.97 -9.53 -32.83
CA THR A 30 13.88 -9.53 -31.87
C THR A 30 14.47 -10.00 -30.53
N PRO A 31 14.60 -9.15 -29.50
CA PRO A 31 14.80 -9.68 -28.17
C PRO A 31 13.46 -10.31 -27.80
N GLU A 32 13.46 -11.64 -27.68
CA GLU A 32 12.46 -12.36 -26.94
C GLU A 32 12.31 -11.61 -25.61
N ILE A 33 11.18 -10.90 -25.46
CA ILE A 33 10.81 -10.29 -24.19
C ILE A 33 10.63 -11.47 -23.26
N LEU A 34 11.69 -11.81 -22.52
CA LEU A 34 11.54 -12.50 -21.26
C LEU A 34 10.63 -11.56 -20.44
N GLU A 35 9.34 -11.88 -20.42
CA GLU A 35 8.47 -11.41 -19.35
C GLU A 35 9.24 -11.72 -18.06
N GLN A 36 9.91 -10.71 -17.52
CA GLN A 36 10.27 -10.71 -16.13
C GLN A 36 8.94 -10.76 -15.40
N THR A 37 8.48 -11.98 -15.13
CA THR A 37 7.54 -12.22 -14.08
C THR A 37 8.20 -11.57 -12.86
N GLU A 38 7.72 -10.38 -12.45
CA GLU A 38 8.00 -9.90 -11.12
C GLU A 38 7.57 -11.04 -10.20
N SER A 39 8.53 -11.84 -9.78
CA SER A 39 8.29 -12.75 -8.69
C SER A 39 7.97 -11.82 -7.53
N ASP A 40 6.69 -11.77 -7.14
CA ASP A 40 6.29 -11.25 -5.85
C ASP A 40 7.22 -11.91 -4.83
N VAL A 41 8.25 -11.16 -4.41
CA VAL A 41 9.09 -11.58 -3.30
C VAL A 41 8.18 -11.52 -2.09
N MET A 42 7.50 -12.62 -1.82
CA MET A 42 6.72 -12.76 -0.59
C MET A 42 7.69 -12.56 0.57
N PRO A 43 7.44 -11.57 1.44
CA PRO A 43 8.27 -11.39 2.63
C PRO A 43 8.31 -12.72 3.37
N CYS A 44 9.51 -13.27 3.56
CA CYS A 44 9.69 -14.52 4.30
C CYS A 44 9.58 -14.18 5.79
N PHE A 45 8.38 -14.31 6.34
CA PHE A 45 8.14 -14.12 7.76
C PHE A 45 8.57 -15.37 8.50
N GLU A 46 9.25 -15.19 9.65
CA GLU A 46 9.81 -16.28 10.42
C GLU A 46 8.75 -16.99 11.28
N TYR A 47 7.78 -16.22 11.81
CA TYR A 47 6.73 -16.72 12.73
C TYR A 47 5.33 -16.64 12.16
N THR A 48 5.16 -16.07 10.96
CA THR A 48 3.86 -15.81 10.34
C THR A 48 3.72 -16.51 9.00
N SER A 49 2.64 -17.28 8.85
CA SER A 49 2.27 -17.93 7.59
C SER A 49 1.44 -17.00 6.71
N THR A 50 0.38 -16.38 7.26
CA THR A 50 -0.49 -15.49 6.48
C THR A 50 -1.07 -14.37 7.34
N THR A 51 -1.34 -13.22 6.70
CA THR A 51 -2.06 -12.10 7.31
C THR A 51 -3.22 -11.66 6.42
N GLY A 52 -4.28 -11.16 7.04
CA GLY A 52 -5.41 -10.57 6.34
C GLY A 52 -5.79 -9.24 6.96
N THR A 53 -6.04 -8.22 6.11
CA THR A 53 -6.54 -6.92 6.55
C THR A 53 -7.60 -6.47 5.57
N SER A 54 -8.81 -6.18 6.07
CA SER A 54 -9.89 -5.71 5.22
C SER A 54 -10.71 -4.60 5.86
N LEU A 55 -11.32 -3.79 5.02
CA LEU A 55 -12.28 -2.75 5.34
C LEU A 55 -13.52 -2.95 4.49
N ASN A 56 -14.68 -3.03 5.13
CA ASN A 56 -15.98 -2.95 4.47
C ASN A 56 -16.74 -1.74 5.00
N ILE A 57 -17.39 -0.98 4.13
CA ILE A 57 -18.22 0.17 4.51
C ILE A 57 -19.62 -0.08 3.98
N SER A 58 -20.60 -0.07 4.88
CA SER A 58 -22.02 -0.22 4.53
C SER A 58 -22.62 1.13 4.13
N THR A 59 -23.75 1.09 3.46
CA THR A 59 -24.46 2.28 2.95
C THR A 59 -24.96 3.21 4.07
N ASN A 60 -25.04 2.75 5.32
CA ASN A 60 -25.43 3.54 6.47
C ASN A 60 -24.22 4.19 7.21
N GLY A 61 -23.02 4.17 6.63
CA GLY A 61 -21.84 4.77 7.24
C GLY A 61 -21.20 3.94 8.35
N THR A 62 -21.42 2.63 8.36
CA THR A 62 -20.72 1.74 9.30
C THR A 62 -19.51 1.10 8.62
N ALA A 63 -18.32 1.42 9.11
CA ALA A 63 -17.08 0.78 8.74
C ALA A 63 -16.86 -0.48 9.56
N THR A 64 -16.64 -1.62 8.92
CA THR A 64 -16.24 -2.89 9.55
C THR A 64 -14.79 -3.16 9.20
N CYS A 65 -13.93 -3.17 10.22
CA CYS A 65 -12.50 -3.40 10.14
C CYS A 65 -12.19 -4.82 10.60
N LEU A 66 -11.42 -5.57 9.81
CA LEU A 66 -11.00 -6.94 10.14
C LEU A 66 -9.49 -7.08 9.97
N ALA A 67 -8.86 -7.68 10.97
CA ALA A 67 -7.46 -8.10 10.95
C ALA A 67 -7.41 -9.58 11.34
N THR A 68 -6.66 -10.40 10.59
CA THR A 68 -6.42 -11.81 10.88
C THR A 68 -4.95 -12.15 10.71
N LEU A 69 -4.46 -13.10 11.48
CA LEU A 69 -3.11 -13.65 11.36
C LEU A 69 -3.12 -15.14 11.67
N ASN A 70 -2.41 -15.89 10.83
CA ASN A 70 -2.02 -17.27 11.11
C ASN A 70 -0.50 -17.33 11.18
N GLY A 71 0.03 -17.75 12.30
CA GLY A 71 1.42 -18.08 12.49
C GLY A 71 1.67 -19.58 12.22
N TYR A 72 2.81 -20.08 12.69
CA TYR A 72 3.14 -21.49 12.61
C TYR A 72 2.83 -22.18 13.95
N SER A 73 2.01 -23.22 13.92
CA SER A 73 1.69 -24.04 15.10
C SER A 73 2.97 -24.61 15.69
N GLY A 74 3.12 -24.51 17.02
CA GLY A 74 4.31 -24.94 17.72
C GLY A 74 5.46 -23.92 17.75
N THR A 75 5.42 -22.89 16.91
CA THR A 75 6.42 -21.83 16.85
C THR A 75 5.88 -20.52 17.40
N THR A 76 4.75 -20.05 16.86
CA THR A 76 4.11 -18.82 17.29
C THR A 76 3.36 -19.01 18.60
N THR A 77 3.71 -18.19 19.60
CA THR A 77 3.18 -18.32 20.97
C THR A 77 2.19 -17.22 21.34
N LYS A 78 2.34 -16.01 20.74
CA LYS A 78 1.53 -14.84 21.05
C LYS A 78 1.47 -13.90 19.87
N ILE A 79 0.32 -13.27 19.68
CA ILE A 79 0.07 -12.23 18.66
C ILE A 79 -0.47 -10.99 19.35
N ILE A 80 0.10 -9.82 19.08
CA ILE A 80 -0.47 -8.52 19.43
C ILE A 80 -0.91 -7.84 18.13
N ILE A 81 -2.19 -7.47 18.08
CA ILE A 81 -2.79 -6.76 16.94
C ILE A 81 -3.07 -5.32 17.36
N LYS A 82 -2.50 -4.35 16.64
CA LYS A 82 -2.88 -2.93 16.73
C LYS A 82 -3.53 -2.53 15.42
N MET A 83 -4.82 -2.30 15.43
CA MET A 83 -5.63 -1.96 14.26
C MET A 83 -6.07 -0.51 14.34
N THR A 84 -5.94 0.25 13.25
CA THR A 84 -6.25 1.68 13.18
C THR A 84 -7.08 1.94 11.93
N LEU A 85 -8.27 2.50 12.10
CA LEU A 85 -9.05 3.08 11.00
C LEU A 85 -8.51 4.47 10.69
N GLN A 86 -8.16 4.71 9.43
CA GLN A 86 -7.57 5.96 8.98
C GLN A 86 -8.45 6.61 7.92
N LYS A 87 -8.60 7.94 8.01
CA LYS A 87 -9.27 8.79 7.00
C LYS A 87 -8.24 9.57 6.20
N LYS A 88 -8.39 9.59 4.89
CA LYS A 88 -7.54 10.35 3.97
C LYS A 88 -7.83 11.83 4.12
N THR A 89 -6.81 12.61 4.43
CA THR A 89 -6.83 14.07 4.38
C THR A 89 -6.17 14.54 3.07
N LEU A 90 -5.99 15.83 2.89
CA LEU A 90 -5.36 16.37 1.69
C LEU A 90 -3.91 15.86 1.49
N LEU A 91 -3.14 15.70 2.57
CA LEU A 91 -1.72 15.40 2.52
C LEU A 91 -1.31 14.10 3.25
N TRP A 92 -2.13 13.59 4.18
CA TRP A 92 -1.79 12.42 5.00
C TRP A 92 -3.02 11.61 5.40
N TRP A 93 -2.78 10.55 6.17
CA TRP A 93 -3.80 9.71 6.77
C TRP A 93 -3.97 10.08 8.25
N SER A 94 -5.15 10.59 8.64
CA SER A 94 -5.50 10.82 10.05
C SER A 94 -6.05 9.54 10.68
N THR A 95 -5.79 9.36 11.97
CA THR A 95 -6.39 8.29 12.75
C THR A 95 -7.79 8.71 13.20
N GLU A 96 -8.79 7.89 12.89
CA GLU A 96 -10.17 8.05 13.35
C GLU A 96 -10.41 7.20 14.61
N GLU A 97 -10.06 5.92 14.53
CA GLU A 97 -10.24 4.96 15.63
C GLU A 97 -9.03 4.02 15.72
N SER A 98 -8.77 3.51 16.92
CA SER A 98 -7.68 2.57 17.16
C SER A 98 -8.07 1.52 18.20
N TRP A 99 -7.72 0.26 17.91
CA TRP A 99 -8.01 -0.88 18.76
C TRP A 99 -6.79 -1.78 18.89
N SER A 100 -6.74 -2.54 19.99
CA SER A 100 -5.67 -3.51 20.22
C SER A 100 -6.23 -4.79 20.81
N ALA A 101 -5.62 -5.91 20.47
CA ALA A 101 -5.88 -7.23 21.05
C ALA A 101 -4.57 -7.97 21.28
N THR A 102 -4.52 -8.78 22.34
CA THR A 102 -3.45 -9.74 22.59
C THR A 102 -4.03 -11.14 22.58
N ILE A 103 -3.45 -12.02 21.80
CA ILE A 103 -3.92 -13.40 21.56
C ILE A 103 -2.78 -14.34 21.89
N ASN A 104 -2.96 -15.21 22.90
CA ASN A 104 -1.98 -16.22 23.29
C ASN A 104 -2.22 -17.51 22.49
N SER A 105 -2.05 -17.42 21.19
CA SER A 105 -2.24 -18.52 20.25
C SER A 105 -1.41 -18.26 18.99
N TRP A 106 -1.21 -19.28 18.18
CA TRP A 106 -0.58 -19.16 16.86
C TRP A 106 -1.52 -18.61 15.78
N TYR A 107 -2.81 -18.45 16.05
CA TYR A 107 -3.76 -17.85 15.13
C TYR A 107 -4.76 -16.97 15.86
N GLY A 108 -5.33 -16.00 15.14
CA GLY A 108 -6.41 -15.17 15.66
C GLY A 108 -6.70 -13.93 14.83
N GLY A 109 -7.62 -13.13 15.33
CA GLY A 109 -8.03 -11.91 14.63
C GLY A 109 -8.70 -10.90 15.55
N LEU A 110 -8.94 -9.71 14.98
CA LEU A 110 -9.64 -8.61 15.61
C LEU A 110 -10.65 -8.03 14.61
N SER A 111 -11.92 -8.00 14.99
CA SER A 111 -12.97 -7.33 14.21
C SER A 111 -13.57 -6.20 15.03
N LYS A 112 -13.73 -5.03 14.42
CA LYS A 112 -14.30 -3.82 15.04
C LYS A 112 -15.14 -3.05 14.03
N THR A 113 -16.12 -2.31 14.55
CA THR A 113 -16.96 -1.41 13.77
C THR A 113 -16.84 0.01 14.28
N ALA A 114 -16.99 0.99 13.39
CA ALA A 114 -17.06 2.42 13.71
C ALA A 114 -18.07 3.11 12.81
N SER A 115 -18.76 4.13 13.32
CA SER A 115 -19.54 5.04 12.48
C SER A 115 -18.61 6.06 11.86
N ILE A 116 -18.78 6.31 10.56
CA ILE A 116 -17.91 7.20 9.79
C ILE A 116 -18.74 8.21 8.99
N ASP A 117 -18.14 9.36 8.74
CA ASP A 117 -18.65 10.39 7.83
C ASP A 117 -18.14 10.17 6.41
N SER A 118 -18.61 10.99 5.45
CA SER A 118 -18.11 10.99 4.08
C SER A 118 -16.59 11.16 4.03
N GLY A 119 -15.93 10.35 3.22
CA GLY A 119 -14.49 10.38 3.07
C GLY A 119 -13.91 9.12 2.43
N THR A 120 -12.59 9.08 2.34
CA THR A 120 -11.85 7.88 1.90
C THR A 120 -11.12 7.31 3.10
N TYR A 121 -11.25 6.00 3.31
CA TYR A 121 -10.76 5.30 4.49
C TYR A 121 -9.90 4.11 4.12
N ARG A 122 -9.03 3.71 5.05
CA ARG A 122 -8.31 2.44 5.04
C ARG A 122 -8.11 1.94 6.47
N VAL A 123 -7.85 0.66 6.61
CA VAL A 123 -7.38 0.06 7.85
C VAL A 123 -5.87 -0.15 7.76
N LYS A 124 -5.13 0.31 8.78
CA LYS A 124 -3.73 -0.02 9.03
C LYS A 124 -3.67 -0.99 10.17
N VAL A 125 -2.97 -2.11 10.01
CA VAL A 125 -2.74 -3.09 11.08
C VAL A 125 -1.25 -3.29 11.29
N LYS A 126 -0.81 -3.23 12.54
CA LYS A 126 0.50 -3.66 12.98
C LYS A 126 0.33 -4.92 13.82
N PHE A 127 0.90 -6.01 13.34
CA PHE A 127 1.03 -7.25 14.09
C PHE A 127 2.40 -7.31 14.73
N THR A 128 2.47 -7.73 16.01
CA THR A 128 3.71 -8.15 16.66
C THR A 128 3.52 -9.62 17.03
N VAL A 129 4.32 -10.49 16.42
CA VAL A 129 4.20 -11.95 16.51
C VAL A 129 5.38 -12.49 17.29
N TYR A 130 5.13 -13.30 18.29
CA TYR A 130 6.13 -13.81 19.20
C TYR A 130 6.35 -15.31 19.03
N SER A 131 7.61 -15.71 19.13
CA SER A 131 8.06 -17.08 19.33
C SER A 131 8.95 -17.10 20.59
N GLY A 132 8.38 -17.45 21.74
CA GLY A 132 9.05 -17.30 23.03
C GLY A 132 9.43 -15.85 23.33
N SER A 133 10.73 -15.57 23.43
CA SER A 133 11.28 -14.21 23.65
C SER A 133 11.51 -13.40 22.37
N ASN A 134 11.55 -14.05 21.21
CA ASN A 134 11.76 -13.39 19.92
C ASN A 134 10.45 -12.86 19.36
N SER A 135 10.53 -11.84 18.51
CA SER A 135 9.34 -11.30 17.83
C SER A 135 9.67 -10.73 16.47
N GLU A 136 8.66 -10.75 15.59
CA GLU A 136 8.66 -10.02 14.32
C GLU A 136 7.50 -9.02 14.25
N GLU A 137 7.65 -7.97 13.46
CA GLU A 137 6.62 -6.96 13.27
C GLU A 137 6.21 -6.89 11.79
N ILE A 138 4.90 -6.94 11.55
CA ILE A 138 4.32 -6.90 10.22
C ILE A 138 3.30 -5.76 10.17
N THR A 139 3.41 -4.90 9.17
CA THR A 139 2.41 -3.85 8.93
C THR A 139 1.70 -4.11 7.62
N THR A 140 0.37 -4.16 7.67
CA THR A 140 -0.49 -4.36 6.52
C THR A 140 -1.54 -3.26 6.40
N TYR A 141 -2.09 -3.11 5.20
CA TYR A 141 -3.13 -2.13 4.90
C TYR A 141 -4.27 -2.81 4.14
N SER A 142 -5.49 -2.37 4.39
CA SER A 142 -6.63 -2.70 3.53
C SER A 142 -6.58 -1.90 2.23
N GLN A 143 -7.37 -2.31 1.25
CA GLN A 143 -7.70 -1.42 0.14
C GLN A 143 -8.42 -0.16 0.66
N GLU A 144 -8.24 0.96 -0.05
CA GLU A 144 -8.96 2.20 0.22
C GLU A 144 -10.44 2.02 -0.17
N LYS A 145 -11.33 2.54 0.68
CA LYS A 145 -12.79 2.56 0.45
C LYS A 145 -13.31 3.97 0.62
N LYS A 146 -14.20 4.38 -0.26
CA LYS A 146 -14.89 5.67 -0.19
C LYS A 146 -16.31 5.45 0.34
N TYR A 147 -16.72 6.35 1.25
CA TYR A 147 -18.09 6.48 1.75
C TYR A 147 -18.66 7.86 1.37
#